data_beefd45c6f90ff669445ca90cdca2b8e
#
_entry.id   beefd45c6f90ff669445ca90cdca2b8e
#
_cell.length_a   1.000
_cell.length_b   1.000
_cell.length_c   1.000
_cell.angle_alpha   90.00
_cell.angle_beta   90.00
_cell.angle_gamma   90.00
#
_symmetry.space_group_name_H-M   'P 1'
#
loop_
_entity.id
_entity.type
_entity.pdbx_description
1 polymer ?
#
loop_
_entity_poly.entity_id
_entity_poly.type
_entity_poly.pdbx_seq_one_letter_code
_entity_poly.pdbx_strand_id
1 'polypeptide(L)'
;LLIDEAKFIDYEKLKEETLPANGGIKSYFGKHSFNHSIMILSDMPQSKKGSWFLHYKQKMDVELIRTIEATVYEIWRLKQKVKEAIAAGQTPQEYLRKKIRHLDKQLNQMRSVAVYYKEYSSIENLQLLGENYIKQMKRDLTPLTFQTSILCKQIGIVKDGFYSSMRESHKYDASNF
;
A
#
# COMPACT_ATOMS: atom_id res chain seq x y z
N LEU A 1 6.26 -10.58 5.38
CA LEU A 1 6.00 -9.80 6.59
C LEU A 1 4.78 -8.91 6.37
N LEU A 2 3.83 -8.96 7.27
CA LEU A 2 2.69 -8.04 7.34
C LEU A 2 2.88 -7.14 8.56
N ILE A 3 2.80 -5.85 8.35
CA ILE A 3 2.87 -4.81 9.37
C ILE A 3 1.54 -4.07 9.34
N ASP A 4 0.80 -4.13 10.42
CA ASP A 4 -0.44 -3.37 10.59
C ASP A 4 -0.23 -2.25 11.60
N GLU A 5 -0.98 -1.16 11.47
CA GLU A 5 -0.87 0.04 12.32
C GLU A 5 0.56 0.61 12.37
N ALA A 6 1.24 0.66 11.21
CA ALA A 6 2.65 1.04 11.10
C ALA A 6 2.99 2.40 11.73
N LYS A 7 2.02 3.32 11.84
CA LYS A 7 2.18 4.63 12.48
C LYS A 7 2.62 4.57 13.97
N PHE A 8 2.39 3.42 14.63
CA PHE A 8 2.75 3.20 16.04
C PHE A 8 4.06 2.43 16.21
N ILE A 9 4.63 1.91 15.11
CA ILE A 9 5.84 1.09 15.17
C ILE A 9 7.09 1.97 15.19
N ASP A 10 8.05 1.59 16.03
CA ASP A 10 9.38 2.18 16.05
C ASP A 10 10.16 1.68 14.82
N TYR A 11 10.45 2.59 13.89
CA TYR A 11 11.09 2.24 12.63
C TYR A 11 12.53 1.72 12.79
N GLU A 12 13.29 2.26 13.73
CA GLU A 12 14.67 1.83 13.94
C GLU A 12 14.72 0.38 14.45
N LYS A 13 13.87 0.03 15.41
CA LYS A 13 13.74 -1.37 15.86
C LYS A 13 13.23 -2.30 14.75
N LEU A 14 12.25 -1.85 13.97
CA LEU A 14 11.78 -2.61 12.82
C LEU A 14 12.92 -2.90 11.84
N LYS A 15 13.71 -1.89 11.49
CA LYS A 15 14.80 -1.95 10.53
C LYS A 15 15.93 -2.85 11.02
N GLU A 16 16.30 -2.74 12.31
CA GLU A 16 17.44 -3.45 12.86
C GLU A 16 17.14 -4.91 13.23
N GLU A 17 15.94 -5.19 13.72
CA GLU A 17 15.58 -6.50 14.27
C GLU A 17 14.65 -7.30 13.33
N THR A 18 13.56 -6.70 12.87
CA THR A 18 12.48 -7.43 12.20
C THR A 18 12.71 -7.62 10.70
N LEU A 19 13.17 -6.57 10.00
CA LEU A 19 13.39 -6.67 8.55
C LEU A 19 14.48 -7.68 8.17
N PRO A 20 15.63 -7.78 8.88
CA PRO A 20 16.62 -8.81 8.61
C PRO A 20 16.10 -10.24 8.84
N ALA A 21 15.20 -10.42 9.80
CA ALA A 21 14.57 -11.70 10.09
C ALA A 21 13.52 -12.14 9.05
N ASN A 22 13.09 -11.25 8.14
CA ASN A 22 12.07 -11.53 7.12
C ASN A 22 12.63 -12.39 5.95
N GLY A 23 13.40 -13.42 6.25
CA GLY A 23 14.03 -14.27 5.25
C GLY A 23 13.29 -15.55 4.93
N GLY A 24 12.52 -16.05 5.87
CA GLY A 24 11.88 -17.36 5.78
C GLY A 24 12.89 -18.50 5.52
N ILE A 25 12.40 -19.72 5.37
CA ILE A 25 13.24 -20.87 5.00
C ILE A 25 13.33 -20.91 3.47
N LYS A 26 14.49 -20.58 2.94
CA LYS A 26 14.76 -20.49 1.49
C LYS A 26 14.43 -21.80 0.73
N SER A 27 14.64 -22.96 1.33
CA SER A 27 14.33 -24.25 0.74
C SER A 27 12.84 -24.45 0.47
N TYR A 28 11.96 -23.91 1.31
CA TYR A 28 10.51 -24.01 1.17
C TYR A 28 9.91 -22.82 0.41
N PHE A 29 10.34 -21.59 0.71
CA PHE A 29 9.69 -20.37 0.25
C PHE A 29 10.50 -19.56 -0.75
N GLY A 30 11.79 -19.90 -1.00
CA GLY A 30 12.69 -19.09 -1.78
C GLY A 30 12.28 -18.83 -3.23
N LYS A 31 11.39 -19.67 -3.79
CA LYS A 31 10.82 -19.51 -5.15
C LYS A 31 9.43 -18.85 -5.14
N HIS A 32 8.87 -18.59 -3.97
CA HIS A 32 7.54 -17.99 -3.86
C HIS A 32 7.61 -16.48 -4.09
N SER A 33 6.67 -15.93 -4.87
CA SER A 33 6.65 -14.51 -5.22
C SER A 33 6.50 -13.56 -4.02
N PHE A 34 5.97 -14.05 -2.90
CA PHE A 34 5.84 -13.29 -1.64
C PHE A 34 7.02 -13.49 -0.67
N ASN A 35 8.01 -14.31 -1.04
CA ASN A 35 9.19 -14.46 -0.20
C ASN A 35 9.92 -13.12 -0.08
N HIS A 36 10.32 -12.73 1.12
CA HIS A 36 10.88 -11.41 1.46
C HIS A 36 9.98 -10.20 1.20
N SER A 37 8.71 -10.39 0.80
CA SER A 37 7.81 -9.27 0.64
C SER A 37 7.43 -8.65 1.98
N ILE A 38 7.14 -7.35 1.94
CA ILE A 38 6.66 -6.58 3.09
C ILE A 38 5.37 -5.90 2.69
N MET A 39 4.33 -6.08 3.47
CA MET A 39 3.07 -5.37 3.33
C MET A 39 2.88 -4.48 4.56
N ILE A 40 2.68 -3.21 4.34
CA ILE A 40 2.53 -2.20 5.38
C ILE A 40 1.14 -1.59 5.25
N LEU A 41 0.37 -1.66 6.31
CA LEU A 41 -0.95 -1.06 6.43
C LEU A 41 -0.94 -0.03 7.56
N SER A 42 -1.54 1.10 7.35
CA SER A 42 -1.69 2.13 8.39
C SER A 42 -2.67 3.21 7.97
N ASP A 43 -3.29 3.85 8.93
CA ASP A 43 -3.88 5.17 8.75
C ASP A 43 -2.78 6.22 8.53
N MET A 44 -3.17 7.41 8.06
CA MET A 44 -2.24 8.53 7.95
C MET A 44 -1.68 8.93 9.32
N PRO A 45 -0.36 9.11 9.44
CA PRO A 45 0.28 9.43 10.69
C PRO A 45 -0.06 10.85 11.15
N GLN A 46 -0.17 11.00 12.47
CA GLN A 46 -0.40 12.29 13.14
C GLN A 46 0.89 12.82 13.78
N SER A 47 1.98 12.05 13.73
CA SER A 47 3.28 12.41 14.30
C SER A 47 4.42 12.18 13.31
N LYS A 48 5.53 12.88 13.50
CA LYS A 48 6.75 12.68 12.72
C LYS A 48 7.30 11.27 12.88
N LYS A 49 7.28 10.73 14.09
CA LYS A 49 7.75 9.38 14.38
C LYS A 49 6.96 8.31 13.61
N GLY A 50 5.64 8.49 13.49
CA GLY A 50 4.77 7.57 12.75
C GLY A 50 4.80 7.74 11.23
N SER A 51 5.48 8.76 10.68
CA SER A 51 5.44 9.07 9.24
C SER A 51 6.49 8.33 8.40
N TRP A 52 7.28 7.47 9.01
CA TRP A 52 8.39 6.79 8.35
C TRP A 52 8.00 6.02 7.09
N PHE A 53 6.83 5.40 7.04
CA PHE A 53 6.40 4.63 5.89
C PHE A 53 5.98 5.49 4.69
N LEU A 54 5.71 6.79 4.87
CA LEU A 54 5.35 7.69 3.77
C LEU A 54 6.47 7.85 2.74
N HIS A 55 7.73 7.59 3.12
CA HIS A 55 8.84 7.65 2.18
C HIS A 55 8.74 6.62 1.04
N TYR A 56 7.97 5.53 1.23
CA TYR A 56 7.74 4.54 0.17
C TYR A 56 6.96 5.12 -1.01
N LYS A 57 6.18 6.21 -0.81
CA LYS A 57 5.53 6.93 -1.90
C LYS A 57 6.53 7.45 -2.94
N GLN A 58 7.67 7.96 -2.47
CA GLN A 58 8.73 8.48 -3.34
C GLN A 58 9.57 7.38 -3.99
N LYS A 59 9.55 6.17 -3.43
CA LYS A 59 10.27 5.01 -3.97
C LYS A 59 9.47 4.24 -5.02
N MET A 60 8.19 4.55 -5.19
CA MET A 60 7.35 3.89 -6.17
C MET A 60 7.73 4.34 -7.59
N ASP A 61 8.14 3.40 -8.43
CA ASP A 61 8.25 3.60 -9.86
C ASP A 61 6.90 3.34 -10.53
N VAL A 62 6.23 4.41 -10.93
CA VAL A 62 4.88 4.36 -11.51
C VAL A 62 4.86 3.58 -12.83
N GLU A 63 5.90 3.71 -13.66
CA GLU A 63 5.96 3.01 -14.96
C GLU A 63 6.19 1.51 -14.75
N LEU A 64 7.02 1.14 -13.77
CA LEU A 64 7.20 -0.26 -13.39
C LEU A 64 5.86 -0.86 -12.88
N ILE A 65 5.11 -0.13 -12.05
CA ILE A 65 3.80 -0.60 -11.57
C ILE A 65 2.83 -0.77 -12.72
N ARG A 66 2.72 0.18 -13.65
CA ARG A 66 1.87 0.07 -14.85
C ARG A 66 2.26 -1.15 -15.71
N THR A 67 3.55 -1.40 -15.86
CA THR A 67 4.05 -2.57 -16.60
C THR A 67 3.67 -3.88 -15.91
N ILE A 68 3.76 -3.92 -14.58
CA ILE A 68 3.31 -5.06 -13.77
C ILE A 68 1.81 -5.31 -13.98
N GLU A 69 0.98 -4.27 -13.87
CA GLU A 69 -0.46 -4.36 -14.06
C GLU A 69 -0.84 -4.84 -15.46
N ALA A 70 -0.22 -4.28 -16.50
CA ALA A 70 -0.41 -4.70 -17.89
C ALA A 70 -0.01 -6.17 -18.10
N THR A 71 1.10 -6.60 -17.51
CA THR A 71 1.58 -7.99 -17.58
C THR A 71 0.63 -8.95 -16.88
N VAL A 72 0.12 -8.58 -15.69
CA VAL A 72 -0.89 -9.36 -14.97
C VAL A 72 -2.15 -9.52 -15.80
N TYR A 73 -2.63 -8.43 -16.43
CA TYR A 73 -3.81 -8.47 -17.30
C TYR A 73 -3.59 -9.38 -18.53
N GLU A 74 -2.42 -9.29 -19.17
CA GLU A 74 -2.10 -10.16 -20.33
C GLU A 74 -2.05 -11.64 -19.93
N ILE A 75 -1.44 -11.97 -18.78
CA ILE A 75 -1.43 -13.34 -18.24
C ILE A 75 -2.87 -13.82 -17.98
N TRP A 76 -3.71 -12.99 -17.36
CA TRP A 76 -5.11 -13.31 -17.12
C TRP A 76 -5.84 -13.58 -18.45
N ARG A 77 -5.70 -12.71 -19.44
CA ARG A 77 -6.28 -12.86 -20.77
C ARG A 77 -5.88 -14.17 -21.45
N LEU A 78 -4.59 -14.51 -21.39
CA LEU A 78 -4.10 -15.78 -21.95
C LEU A 78 -4.65 -17.01 -21.20
N LYS A 79 -4.76 -16.91 -19.87
CA LYS A 79 -5.38 -17.97 -19.06
C LYS A 79 -6.86 -18.17 -19.39
N GLN A 80 -7.63 -17.11 -19.69
CA GLN A 80 -9.01 -17.25 -20.16
C GLN A 80 -9.07 -18.01 -21.50
N LYS A 81 -8.21 -17.66 -22.47
CA LYS A 81 -8.15 -18.41 -23.76
C LYS A 81 -7.85 -19.90 -23.56
N VAL A 82 -6.98 -20.23 -22.63
CA VAL A 82 -6.70 -21.65 -22.27
C VAL A 82 -7.94 -22.32 -21.69
N LYS A 83 -8.67 -21.65 -20.80
CA LYS A 83 -9.91 -22.17 -20.20
C LYS A 83 -11.00 -22.39 -21.25
N GLU A 84 -11.18 -21.43 -22.15
CA GLU A 84 -12.16 -21.51 -23.26
C GLU A 84 -11.86 -22.69 -24.20
N ALA A 85 -10.59 -22.88 -24.58
CA ALA A 85 -10.20 -24.03 -25.39
C ALA A 85 -10.49 -25.37 -24.70
N ILE A 86 -10.19 -25.47 -23.39
CA ILE A 86 -10.52 -26.69 -22.62
C ILE A 86 -12.02 -26.92 -22.54
N ALA A 87 -12.81 -25.87 -22.30
CA ALA A 87 -14.27 -25.96 -22.22
C ALA A 87 -14.88 -26.38 -23.57
N ALA A 88 -14.24 -26.00 -24.71
CA ALA A 88 -14.62 -26.44 -26.04
C ALA A 88 -14.13 -27.85 -26.43
N GLY A 89 -13.52 -28.61 -25.48
CA GLY A 89 -12.95 -29.93 -25.75
C GLY A 89 -11.68 -29.91 -26.61
N GLN A 90 -11.06 -28.73 -26.77
CA GLN A 90 -9.83 -28.55 -27.57
C GLN A 90 -8.59 -28.63 -26.68
N THR A 91 -7.50 -29.16 -27.23
CA THR A 91 -6.21 -29.10 -26.55
C THR A 91 -5.63 -27.68 -26.67
N PRO A 92 -5.37 -26.99 -25.53
CA PRO A 92 -4.77 -25.64 -25.58
C PRO A 92 -3.42 -25.65 -26.27
N GLN A 93 -3.18 -24.67 -27.15
CA GLN A 93 -1.96 -24.55 -27.91
C GLN A 93 -0.74 -24.42 -26.96
N GLU A 94 0.29 -25.22 -27.17
CA GLU A 94 1.49 -25.25 -26.33
C GLU A 94 2.20 -23.89 -26.25
N TYR A 95 2.12 -23.08 -27.32
CA TYR A 95 2.71 -21.75 -27.33
C TYR A 95 2.06 -20.81 -26.28
N LEU A 96 0.74 -20.94 -26.01
CA LEU A 96 0.06 -20.15 -24.98
C LEU A 96 0.61 -20.46 -23.59
N ARG A 97 0.81 -21.76 -23.30
CA ARG A 97 1.40 -22.20 -22.03
C ARG A 97 2.84 -21.71 -21.86
N LYS A 98 3.65 -21.75 -22.96
CA LYS A 98 5.02 -21.23 -22.96
C LYS A 98 5.04 -19.72 -22.73
N LYS A 99 4.14 -18.97 -23.41
CA LYS A 99 4.04 -17.52 -23.23
C LYS A 99 3.62 -17.13 -21.81
N ILE A 100 2.64 -17.83 -21.22
CA ILE A 100 2.23 -17.60 -19.83
C ILE A 100 3.43 -17.81 -18.89
N ARG A 101 4.15 -18.93 -19.00
CA ARG A 101 5.33 -19.21 -18.17
C ARG A 101 6.43 -18.14 -18.31
N HIS A 102 6.65 -17.63 -19.52
CA HIS A 102 7.61 -16.56 -19.76
C HIS A 102 7.18 -15.26 -19.08
N LEU A 103 5.93 -14.84 -19.24
CA LEU A 103 5.38 -13.66 -18.61
C LEU A 103 5.35 -13.78 -17.07
N ASP A 104 5.00 -14.94 -16.52
CA ASP A 104 5.05 -15.18 -15.07
C ASP A 104 6.47 -15.01 -14.52
N LYS A 105 7.50 -15.47 -15.27
CA LYS A 105 8.90 -15.26 -14.88
C LYS A 105 9.29 -13.78 -14.89
N GLN A 106 8.93 -13.04 -15.94
CA GLN A 106 9.16 -11.60 -16.03
C GLN A 106 8.42 -10.85 -14.91
N LEU A 107 7.17 -11.19 -14.66
CA LEU A 107 6.35 -10.60 -13.60
C LEU A 107 7.02 -10.79 -12.23
N ASN A 108 7.54 -11.98 -11.93
CA ASN A 108 8.23 -12.24 -10.67
C ASN A 108 9.51 -11.42 -10.54
N GLN A 109 10.27 -11.22 -11.64
CA GLN A 109 11.46 -10.35 -11.63
C GLN A 109 11.07 -8.88 -11.36
N MET A 110 10.05 -8.36 -12.03
CA MET A 110 9.57 -6.99 -11.80
C MET A 110 9.07 -6.80 -10.36
N ARG A 111 8.29 -7.75 -9.84
CA ARG A 111 7.77 -7.70 -8.47
C ARG A 111 8.85 -7.78 -7.39
N SER A 112 9.98 -8.44 -7.67
CA SER A 112 11.06 -8.56 -6.69
C SER A 112 11.76 -7.23 -6.35
N VAL A 113 11.61 -6.22 -7.19
CA VAL A 113 12.20 -4.89 -7.01
C VAL A 113 11.15 -3.78 -6.88
N ALA A 114 9.88 -4.10 -7.08
CA ALA A 114 8.81 -3.12 -7.09
C ALA A 114 8.46 -2.65 -5.68
N VAL A 115 8.23 -1.36 -5.56
CA VAL A 115 7.58 -0.72 -4.41
C VAL A 115 6.22 -0.23 -4.87
N TYR A 116 5.16 -0.67 -4.21
CA TYR A 116 3.80 -0.20 -4.46
C TYR A 116 3.31 0.61 -3.26
N TYR A 117 2.80 1.80 -3.53
CA TYR A 117 2.20 2.67 -2.52
C TYR A 117 0.84 3.16 -3.01
N LYS A 118 -0.16 3.09 -2.16
CA LYS A 118 -1.50 3.60 -2.47
C LYS A 118 -2.17 4.15 -1.21
N GLU A 119 -2.88 5.24 -1.39
CA GLU A 119 -3.72 5.86 -0.37
C GLU A 119 -5.17 5.60 -0.73
N TYR A 120 -5.95 5.14 0.25
CA TYR A 120 -7.38 4.89 0.10
C TYR A 120 -8.15 5.57 1.22
N SER A 121 -9.17 6.34 0.86
CA SER A 121 -10.13 6.86 1.83
C SER A 121 -11.28 5.89 2.02
N SER A 122 -11.93 5.92 3.19
CA SER A 122 -13.16 5.13 3.42
C SER A 122 -14.30 5.57 2.49
N ILE A 123 -14.21 6.78 1.91
CA ILE A 123 -15.18 7.29 0.93
C ILE A 123 -15.16 6.45 -0.36
N GLU A 124 -13.99 5.95 -0.77
CA GLU A 124 -13.88 5.09 -1.95
C GLU A 124 -14.62 3.75 -1.78
N ASN A 125 -14.87 3.36 -0.53
CA ASN A 125 -15.59 2.14 -0.19
C ASN A 125 -17.02 2.40 0.34
N LEU A 126 -17.57 3.58 0.05
CA LEU A 126 -18.87 4.03 0.57
C LEU A 126 -20.03 3.09 0.23
N GLN A 127 -19.98 2.45 -0.94
CA GLN A 127 -21.01 1.50 -1.36
C GLN A 127 -21.13 0.28 -0.42
N LEU A 128 -20.02 -0.16 0.18
CA LEU A 128 -20.02 -1.28 1.12
C LEU A 128 -20.23 -0.82 2.56
N LEU A 129 -19.64 0.31 2.94
CA LEU A 129 -19.71 0.84 4.31
C LEU A 129 -21.05 1.52 4.60
N GLY A 130 -21.68 2.13 3.60
CA GLY A 130 -22.89 2.91 3.72
C GLY A 130 -22.64 4.33 4.29
N GLU A 131 -23.53 5.26 3.94
CA GLU A 131 -23.42 6.65 4.39
C GLU A 131 -23.50 6.82 5.93
N ASN A 132 -24.26 5.96 6.59
CA ASN A 132 -24.43 6.01 8.04
C ASN A 132 -23.11 5.77 8.78
N TYR A 133 -22.23 4.90 8.25
CA TYR A 133 -20.90 4.68 8.79
C TYR A 133 -20.09 5.98 8.82
N ILE A 134 -20.04 6.71 7.70
CA ILE A 134 -19.28 7.97 7.61
C ILE A 134 -19.86 9.04 8.56
N LYS A 135 -21.20 9.14 8.64
CA LYS A 135 -21.87 10.06 9.56
C LYS A 135 -21.55 9.73 11.04
N GLN A 136 -21.55 8.44 11.37
CA GLN A 136 -21.17 7.97 12.71
C GLN A 136 -19.71 8.30 13.01
N MET A 137 -18.77 7.93 12.14
CA MET A 137 -17.36 8.23 12.33
C MET A 137 -17.08 9.73 12.48
N LYS A 138 -17.78 10.57 11.71
CA LYS A 138 -17.65 12.03 11.83
C LYS A 138 -18.13 12.57 13.20
N ARG A 139 -19.10 11.92 13.83
CA ARG A 139 -19.62 12.29 15.16
C ARG A 139 -18.71 11.78 16.28
N ASP A 140 -18.21 10.55 16.13
CA ASP A 140 -17.55 9.81 17.22
C ASP A 140 -16.04 10.08 17.29
N LEU A 141 -15.40 10.47 16.16
CA LEU A 141 -13.98 10.74 16.08
C LEU A 141 -13.66 12.25 16.22
N THR A 142 -12.46 12.54 16.73
CA THR A 142 -11.95 13.91 16.65
C THR A 142 -11.79 14.34 15.19
N PRO A 143 -11.90 15.64 14.86
CA PRO A 143 -11.72 16.13 13.49
C PRO A 143 -10.39 15.70 12.87
N LEU A 144 -9.33 15.63 13.67
CA LEU A 144 -8.00 15.20 13.25
C LEU A 144 -7.99 13.71 12.89
N THR A 145 -8.52 12.85 13.78
CA THR A 145 -8.60 11.42 13.54
C THR A 145 -9.51 11.12 12.35
N PHE A 146 -10.63 11.82 12.20
CA PHE A 146 -11.50 11.66 11.04
C PHE A 146 -10.76 11.97 9.73
N GLN A 147 -9.96 13.04 9.69
CA GLN A 147 -9.18 13.39 8.50
C GLN A 147 -8.11 12.35 8.18
N THR A 148 -7.41 11.84 9.18
CA THR A 148 -6.29 10.90 8.96
C THR A 148 -6.76 9.47 8.72
N SER A 149 -7.74 8.98 9.50
CA SER A 149 -8.16 7.57 9.44
C SER A 149 -9.29 7.32 8.43
N ILE A 150 -10.24 8.26 8.28
CA ILE A 150 -11.38 8.06 7.38
C ILE A 150 -11.13 8.66 6.00
N LEU A 151 -10.59 9.88 5.95
CA LEU A 151 -10.37 10.59 4.69
C LEU A 151 -8.97 10.34 4.10
N CYS A 152 -8.12 9.60 4.79
CA CYS A 152 -6.72 9.33 4.39
C CYS A 152 -5.94 10.60 4.03
N LYS A 153 -6.22 11.72 4.74
CA LYS A 153 -5.55 12.99 4.49
C LYS A 153 -4.25 13.08 5.26
N GLN A 154 -3.17 13.33 4.52
CA GLN A 154 -1.91 13.69 5.15
C GLN A 154 -2.04 15.11 5.73
N ILE A 155 -1.83 15.23 7.03
CA ILE A 155 -1.79 16.51 7.72
C ILE A 155 -0.34 16.99 7.83
N GLY A 156 -0.15 18.31 7.80
CA GLY A 156 1.18 18.90 8.05
C GLY A 156 1.64 18.51 9.45
N ILE A 157 2.65 17.65 9.52
CA ILE A 157 3.26 17.24 10.78
C ILE A 157 4.10 18.41 11.25
N VAL A 158 3.59 19.18 12.19
CA VAL A 158 4.38 20.23 12.84
C VAL A 158 5.50 19.55 13.63
N LYS A 159 6.75 19.96 13.38
CA LYS A 159 7.90 19.52 14.17
C LYS A 159 7.56 19.68 15.64
N ASP A 160 7.88 18.65 16.45
CA ASP A 160 7.74 18.55 17.90
C ASP A 160 7.68 19.93 18.62
N GLY A 161 6.57 20.57 18.56
CA GLY A 161 6.32 21.85 19.19
C GLY A 161 5.30 21.65 20.30
N PHE A 162 5.52 22.32 21.42
CA PHE A 162 4.58 22.39 22.54
C PHE A 162 3.16 22.75 22.09
N TYR A 163 3.02 23.33 20.88
CA TYR A 163 1.77 23.72 20.24
C TYR A 163 1.57 23.03 18.88
N SER A 164 1.50 21.69 18.87
CA SER A 164 1.32 20.89 17.65
C SER A 164 0.04 21.22 16.88
N SER A 165 -0.93 21.88 17.50
CA SER A 165 -2.18 22.34 16.90
C SER A 165 -2.15 23.80 16.43
N MET A 166 -1.04 24.52 16.60
CA MET A 166 -0.93 25.94 16.23
C MET A 166 -0.88 26.08 14.70
N ARG A 167 -1.79 26.88 14.15
CA ARG A 167 -1.88 27.21 12.72
C ARG A 167 -1.42 28.64 12.48
N GLU A 168 -1.10 28.99 11.24
CA GLU A 168 -0.80 30.39 10.85
C GLU A 168 -1.89 31.36 11.27
N SER A 169 -3.16 30.94 11.23
CA SER A 169 -4.31 31.72 11.71
C SER A 169 -4.32 32.00 13.21
N HIS A 170 -3.46 31.31 13.98
CA HIS A 170 -3.30 31.55 15.42
C HIS A 170 -2.15 32.51 15.74
N LYS A 171 -1.40 32.95 14.74
CA LYS A 171 -0.42 34.01 14.90
C LYS A 171 -1.15 35.37 14.97
N TYR A 172 -0.85 36.13 15.97
CA TYR A 172 -1.28 37.51 16.07
C TYR A 172 -0.11 38.45 15.73
N ASP A 173 -0.42 39.56 15.12
CA ASP A 173 0.58 40.58 14.86
C ASP A 173 0.68 41.49 16.11
N ALA A 174 1.85 41.44 16.75
CA ALA A 174 2.12 42.23 17.96
C ALA A 174 2.12 43.74 17.70
N SER A 175 2.10 44.19 16.42
CA SER A 175 2.01 45.62 16.06
C SER A 175 0.63 46.23 16.29
N ASN A 176 -0.38 45.38 16.64
CA ASN A 176 -1.76 45.83 16.87
C ASN A 176 -2.08 46.07 18.37
N PHE A 177 -1.03 46.13 19.23
CA PHE A 177 -1.17 46.45 20.65
C PHE A 177 -0.36 47.68 21.01
#